data_e6da1c6ea8a41b298b97efabb0424f72
#
_entry.id   e6da1c6ea8a41b298b97efabb0424f72
#
_cell.length_a   1.000
_cell.length_b   1.000
_cell.length_c   1.000
_cell.angle_alpha   90.00
_cell.angle_beta   90.00
_cell.angle_gamma   90.00
#
_symmetry.space_group_name_H-M   'P 1'
#
loop_
_entity.id
_entity.type
_entity.pdbx_description
1 polymer ?
#
loop_
_entity_poly.entity_id
_entity_poly.type
_entity_poly.pdbx_seq_one_letter_code
_entity_poly.pdbx_strand_id
1 'polypeptide(L)'
;MKPWFASLALISSLATTPALAQEVREYGSTSRGRIPDSSTRLIAQDVVRRVGMDCQVVAALALGSDVNGVPQYEVTCEDGPGYILIGSPVDDAINCLALASPTNSEGPRGARSRTCRLPGNRNTIAILARMARQAGMACRVDEGALVGVSPNRVPIYEIGCARSAGGWIEHTRTGWRVTDCMTIEAQGNSCRFTSPHEQMVVFRDQLPANALSVCNPVRARFMGQGASGSFYEVDCAGNRNVVIAFDEAGEFQEIIPCVEAGQIGDGCRFEQTIPNRSMP
;
A
#
# COMPACT_ATOMS: atom_id res chain seq x y z
N MET A 1 82.91 -15.10 -11.00
CA MET A 1 82.88 -14.28 -9.77
C MET A 1 81.71 -14.70 -8.95
N LYS A 2 81.80 -14.90 -7.68
CA LYS A 2 80.98 -15.74 -6.78
C LYS A 2 79.52 -15.33 -6.65
N PRO A 3 78.58 -16.30 -6.56
CA PRO A 3 77.16 -16.05 -6.17
C PRO A 3 77.03 -16.11 -4.63
N TRP A 4 76.18 -15.24 -4.09
CA TRP A 4 75.71 -15.32 -2.71
C TRP A 4 74.31 -15.95 -2.67
N PHE A 5 74.27 -17.07 -1.92
CA PHE A 5 73.02 -17.74 -1.55
C PHE A 5 72.37 -16.98 -0.38
N ALA A 6 71.11 -16.60 -0.52
CA ALA A 6 70.33 -16.17 0.58
C ALA A 6 69.21 -17.20 0.82
N SER A 7 69.27 -17.84 1.98
CA SER A 7 68.24 -18.80 2.44
C SER A 7 66.94 -18.09 2.81
N LEU A 8 65.85 -18.43 2.18
CA LEU A 8 64.48 -18.05 2.61
C LEU A 8 63.97 -19.11 3.60
N ALA A 9 63.78 -18.70 4.83
CA ALA A 9 63.05 -19.48 5.83
C ALA A 9 61.50 -19.35 5.57
N LEU A 10 60.86 -20.47 5.29
CA LEU A 10 59.40 -20.58 5.24
C LEU A 10 58.86 -20.57 6.67
N ILE A 11 58.16 -19.48 7.01
CA ILE A 11 57.32 -19.42 8.21
C ILE A 11 55.92 -19.87 7.80
N SER A 12 55.53 -21.09 8.19
CA SER A 12 54.16 -21.58 8.05
C SER A 12 53.29 -20.94 9.11
N SER A 13 52.52 -19.93 8.71
CA SER A 13 51.47 -19.35 9.55
C SER A 13 50.21 -20.22 9.49
N LEU A 14 49.96 -20.96 10.57
CA LEU A 14 48.66 -21.61 10.81
C LEU A 14 47.63 -20.54 11.07
N ALA A 15 46.81 -20.24 10.06
CA ALA A 15 45.62 -19.41 10.21
C ALA A 15 44.55 -20.23 10.93
N THR A 16 44.35 -19.98 12.21
CA THR A 16 43.18 -20.41 12.96
C THR A 16 42.01 -19.54 12.56
N THR A 17 41.09 -20.10 11.78
CA THR A 17 39.77 -19.48 11.54
C THR A 17 38.96 -19.51 12.84
N PRO A 18 38.44 -18.36 13.32
CA PRO A 18 37.50 -18.40 14.41
C PRO A 18 36.18 -18.99 13.88
N ALA A 19 35.76 -20.09 14.48
CA ALA A 19 34.41 -20.61 14.32
C ALA A 19 33.43 -19.53 14.82
N LEU A 20 32.69 -18.94 13.89
CA LEU A 20 31.51 -18.12 14.24
C LEU A 20 30.50 -19.06 14.89
N ALA A 21 30.52 -19.10 16.22
CA ALA A 21 29.40 -19.64 16.99
C ALA A 21 28.18 -18.80 16.68
N GLN A 22 27.27 -19.34 15.86
CA GLN A 22 25.95 -18.82 15.75
C GLN A 22 25.28 -18.96 17.12
N GLU A 23 25.18 -17.84 17.80
CA GLU A 23 24.40 -17.68 19.02
C GLU A 23 22.93 -17.89 18.65
N VAL A 24 22.45 -19.12 18.80
CA VAL A 24 21.02 -19.43 18.81
C VAL A 24 20.48 -18.78 20.08
N ARG A 25 19.94 -17.55 19.94
CA ARG A 25 19.17 -16.93 21.00
C ARG A 25 17.98 -17.83 21.27
N GLU A 26 18.06 -18.58 22.34
CA GLU A 26 16.90 -19.21 22.96
C GLU A 26 15.89 -18.11 23.31
N TYR A 27 14.84 -18.03 22.52
CA TYR A 27 13.69 -17.17 22.82
C TYR A 27 12.95 -17.82 24.00
N GLY A 28 13.10 -17.21 25.15
CA GLY A 28 12.55 -17.67 26.42
C GLY A 28 11.09 -18.05 26.31
N SER A 29 10.81 -19.29 26.64
CA SER A 29 9.52 -19.91 26.76
C SER A 29 8.70 -19.29 27.89
N THR A 30 7.81 -18.34 27.59
CA THR A 30 6.66 -18.02 28.45
C THR A 30 5.48 -17.55 27.61
N SER A 31 4.91 -18.44 26.87
CA SER A 31 3.49 -18.59 26.53
C SER A 31 3.37 -19.79 25.58
N ARG A 32 2.37 -20.65 25.82
CA ARG A 32 2.08 -21.84 25.03
C ARG A 32 1.67 -21.50 23.59
N GLY A 33 2.54 -20.83 22.84
CA GLY A 33 2.47 -20.68 21.39
C GLY A 33 3.33 -21.78 20.77
N ARG A 34 2.71 -22.69 20.03
CA ARG A 34 3.42 -23.73 19.29
C ARG A 34 4.42 -23.06 18.36
N ILE A 35 5.72 -23.40 18.49
CA ILE A 35 6.82 -22.92 17.63
C ILE A 35 6.43 -23.19 16.16
N PRO A 36 6.67 -22.24 15.22
CA PRO A 36 6.43 -22.51 13.81
C PRO A 36 7.26 -23.71 13.36
N ASP A 37 6.58 -24.81 13.06
CA ASP A 37 7.22 -26.04 12.60
C ASP A 37 7.37 -25.97 11.07
N SER A 38 8.49 -26.47 10.54
CA SER A 38 8.76 -26.54 9.10
C SER A 38 7.70 -27.37 8.36
N SER A 39 7.14 -28.41 9.00
CA SER A 39 6.06 -29.21 8.45
C SER A 39 4.75 -28.41 8.33
N THR A 40 4.40 -27.59 9.33
CA THR A 40 3.24 -26.70 9.28
C THR A 40 3.34 -25.70 8.12
N ARG A 41 4.55 -25.17 7.86
CA ARG A 41 4.78 -24.25 6.74
C ARG A 41 4.54 -24.92 5.37
N LEU A 42 5.02 -26.17 5.20
CA LEU A 42 4.82 -26.91 3.96
C LEU A 42 3.34 -27.23 3.71
N ILE A 43 2.60 -27.64 4.74
CA ILE A 43 1.15 -27.89 4.67
C ILE A 43 0.42 -26.59 4.33
N ALA A 44 0.74 -25.49 5.01
CA ALA A 44 0.12 -24.19 4.76
C ALA A 44 0.41 -23.68 3.35
N GLN A 45 1.64 -23.87 2.83
CA GLN A 45 1.99 -23.53 1.44
C GLN A 45 1.17 -24.33 0.43
N ASP A 46 0.82 -25.58 0.75
CA ASP A 46 -0.05 -26.39 -0.10
C ASP A 46 -1.48 -25.84 -0.13
N VAL A 47 -2.03 -25.44 1.02
CA VAL A 47 -3.34 -24.77 1.09
C VAL A 47 -3.32 -23.48 0.26
N VAL A 48 -2.29 -22.62 0.42
CA VAL A 48 -2.10 -21.40 -0.37
C VAL A 48 -2.20 -21.66 -1.87
N ARG A 49 -1.52 -22.71 -2.35
CA ARG A 49 -1.59 -23.10 -3.77
C ARG A 49 -2.99 -23.53 -4.21
N ARG A 50 -3.71 -24.31 -3.38
CA ARG A 50 -5.07 -24.76 -3.71
C ARG A 50 -6.07 -23.61 -3.79
N VAL A 51 -5.96 -22.61 -2.91
CA VAL A 51 -6.82 -21.41 -2.97
C VAL A 51 -6.39 -20.42 -4.06
N GLY A 52 -5.32 -20.70 -4.78
CA GLY A 52 -4.85 -19.88 -5.90
C GLY A 52 -4.28 -18.52 -5.49
N MET A 53 -3.70 -18.44 -4.28
CA MET A 53 -3.14 -17.19 -3.74
C MET A 53 -1.67 -17.04 -4.12
N ASP A 54 -1.27 -15.80 -4.42
CA ASP A 54 0.12 -15.41 -4.55
C ASP A 54 0.68 -15.08 -3.15
N CYS A 55 1.21 -16.12 -2.48
CA CYS A 55 1.81 -15.99 -1.13
C CYS A 55 2.90 -17.06 -0.97
N GLN A 56 4.13 -16.62 -0.90
CA GLN A 56 5.24 -17.47 -0.43
C GLN A 56 5.26 -17.46 1.08
N VAL A 57 4.95 -18.59 1.70
CA VAL A 57 4.84 -18.71 3.16
C VAL A 57 6.21 -18.68 3.80
N VAL A 58 6.51 -17.65 4.60
CA VAL A 58 7.75 -17.53 5.38
C VAL A 58 7.60 -18.01 6.81
N ALA A 59 6.39 -17.92 7.38
CA ALA A 59 6.06 -18.45 8.69
C ALA A 59 4.63 -19.02 8.69
N ALA A 60 4.40 -20.07 9.47
CA ALA A 60 3.08 -20.67 9.65
C ALA A 60 2.87 -21.08 11.11
N LEU A 61 1.62 -20.98 11.58
CA LEU A 61 1.19 -21.38 12.91
C LEU A 61 -0.08 -22.21 12.77
N ALA A 62 -0.08 -23.46 13.27
CA ALA A 62 -1.30 -24.25 13.34
C ALA A 62 -2.22 -23.68 14.43
N LEU A 63 -3.42 -23.28 14.06
CA LEU A 63 -4.43 -22.73 14.97
C LEU A 63 -5.34 -23.82 15.58
N GLY A 64 -5.24 -25.06 15.10
CA GLY A 64 -6.12 -26.18 15.44
C GLY A 64 -7.14 -26.45 14.34
N SER A 65 -8.28 -27.00 14.71
CA SER A 65 -9.39 -27.25 13.78
C SER A 65 -10.64 -26.52 14.26
N ASP A 66 -11.54 -26.24 13.32
CA ASP A 66 -12.88 -25.72 13.65
C ASP A 66 -13.79 -26.83 14.24
N VAL A 67 -15.04 -26.47 14.48
CA VAL A 67 -16.04 -27.40 15.04
C VAL A 67 -16.37 -28.58 14.12
N ASN A 68 -16.04 -28.48 12.83
CA ASN A 68 -16.22 -29.53 11.83
C ASN A 68 -14.94 -30.36 11.61
N GLY A 69 -13.88 -30.10 12.39
CA GLY A 69 -12.59 -30.76 12.25
C GLY A 69 -11.71 -30.19 11.12
N VAL A 70 -12.10 -29.07 10.47
CA VAL A 70 -11.34 -28.45 9.39
C VAL A 70 -10.11 -27.74 9.94
N PRO A 71 -8.89 -28.10 9.49
CA PRO A 71 -7.67 -27.51 10.03
C PRO A 71 -7.51 -26.05 9.62
N GLN A 72 -6.96 -25.24 10.53
CA GLN A 72 -6.71 -23.82 10.32
C GLN A 72 -5.25 -23.48 10.59
N TYR A 73 -4.71 -22.60 9.76
CA TYR A 73 -3.32 -22.16 9.84
C TYR A 73 -3.25 -20.65 9.70
N GLU A 74 -2.48 -19.97 10.53
CA GLU A 74 -2.07 -18.60 10.26
C GLU A 74 -0.74 -18.63 9.49
N VAL A 75 -0.63 -17.81 8.44
CA VAL A 75 0.58 -17.67 7.64
C VAL A 75 1.01 -16.23 7.54
N THR A 76 2.33 -16.01 7.48
CA THR A 76 2.94 -14.77 7.03
C THR A 76 3.51 -15.00 5.64
N CYS A 77 3.17 -14.14 4.69
CA CYS A 77 3.70 -14.15 3.34
C CYS A 77 5.00 -13.33 3.26
N GLU A 78 5.90 -13.68 2.36
CA GLU A 78 7.10 -12.90 2.05
C GLU A 78 6.69 -11.51 1.55
N ASP A 79 5.76 -11.48 0.61
CA ASP A 79 5.15 -10.28 0.07
C ASP A 79 3.65 -10.21 0.42
N GLY A 80 3.15 -8.99 0.60
CA GLY A 80 1.74 -8.76 0.92
C GLY A 80 1.35 -9.05 2.37
N PRO A 81 0.05 -9.18 2.66
CA PRO A 81 -0.49 -9.47 3.98
C PRO A 81 -0.36 -10.94 4.34
N GLY A 82 -0.47 -11.26 5.63
CA GLY A 82 -0.70 -12.63 6.07
C GLY A 82 -2.17 -13.04 6.04
N TYR A 83 -2.42 -14.33 6.27
CA TYR A 83 -3.76 -14.91 6.20
C TYR A 83 -4.00 -15.95 7.29
N ILE A 84 -5.27 -16.12 7.65
CA ILE A 84 -5.76 -17.33 8.29
C ILE A 84 -6.31 -18.22 7.19
N LEU A 85 -5.64 -19.34 6.93
CA LEU A 85 -6.05 -20.35 5.96
C LEU A 85 -6.99 -21.35 6.62
N ILE A 86 -8.02 -21.72 5.90
CA ILE A 86 -8.95 -22.79 6.25
C ILE A 86 -8.69 -23.92 5.25
N GLY A 87 -8.28 -25.09 5.76
CA GLY A 87 -7.88 -26.21 4.92
C GLY A 87 -9.05 -27.00 4.34
N SER A 88 -8.69 -28.07 3.62
CA SER A 88 -9.67 -28.96 2.99
C SER A 88 -10.71 -29.50 3.99
N PRO A 89 -11.99 -29.61 3.60
CA PRO A 89 -12.51 -29.52 2.23
C PRO A 89 -12.92 -28.08 1.80
N VAL A 90 -12.79 -27.08 2.64
CA VAL A 90 -13.31 -25.72 2.38
C VAL A 90 -12.33 -24.90 1.54
N ASP A 91 -11.02 -25.03 1.83
CA ASP A 91 -9.92 -24.26 1.21
C ASP A 91 -10.26 -22.77 0.99
N ASP A 92 -10.13 -21.97 2.06
CA ASP A 92 -10.43 -20.54 2.08
C ASP A 92 -9.32 -19.75 2.81
N ALA A 93 -9.30 -18.43 2.67
CA ALA A 93 -8.30 -17.57 3.28
C ALA A 93 -8.89 -16.26 3.78
N ILE A 94 -8.60 -15.90 5.03
CA ILE A 94 -9.02 -14.65 5.64
C ILE A 94 -7.81 -13.74 5.81
N ASN A 95 -7.85 -12.56 5.19
CA ASN A 95 -6.77 -11.59 5.20
C ASN A 95 -6.57 -10.98 6.60
N CYS A 96 -5.34 -10.99 7.13
CA CYS A 96 -5.02 -10.43 8.44
C CYS A 96 -5.24 -8.91 8.54
N LEU A 97 -5.04 -8.15 7.44
CA LEU A 97 -5.36 -6.72 7.41
C LEU A 97 -6.87 -6.48 7.49
N ALA A 98 -7.69 -7.38 6.92
CA ALA A 98 -9.13 -7.32 7.09
C ALA A 98 -9.55 -7.50 8.55
N LEU A 99 -8.91 -8.41 9.27
CA LEU A 99 -9.21 -8.66 10.70
C LEU A 99 -8.74 -7.50 11.60
N ALA A 100 -7.72 -6.76 11.20
CA ALA A 100 -7.21 -5.60 11.92
C ALA A 100 -8.00 -4.32 11.65
N SER A 101 -8.85 -4.28 10.62
CA SER A 101 -9.61 -3.08 10.24
C SER A 101 -10.75 -2.80 11.23
N PRO A 102 -10.92 -1.56 11.71
CA PRO A 102 -11.99 -1.18 12.63
C PRO A 102 -13.39 -1.31 12.03
N THR A 103 -13.50 -1.35 10.70
CA THR A 103 -14.78 -1.49 9.98
C THR A 103 -15.35 -2.91 9.99
N ASN A 104 -14.58 -3.90 10.46
CA ASN A 104 -15.02 -5.30 10.54
C ASN A 104 -15.94 -5.62 11.74
N SER A 105 -16.61 -4.62 12.34
CA SER A 105 -17.62 -4.85 13.36
C SER A 105 -18.84 -5.65 12.85
N GLU A 106 -19.03 -5.74 11.52
CA GLU A 106 -20.16 -6.42 10.87
C GLU A 106 -19.81 -7.76 10.21
N GLY A 107 -18.58 -8.26 10.35
CA GLY A 107 -18.20 -9.59 9.86
C GLY A 107 -19.01 -10.72 10.50
N PRO A 108 -19.07 -11.93 9.88
CA PRO A 108 -19.78 -13.08 10.43
C PRO A 108 -19.43 -13.27 11.91
N ARG A 109 -20.43 -13.58 12.74
CA ARG A 109 -20.27 -13.67 14.23
C ARG A 109 -19.10 -14.52 14.71
N GLY A 110 -18.53 -15.38 13.86
CA GLY A 110 -17.32 -16.18 14.13
C GLY A 110 -16.00 -15.47 13.82
N ALA A 111 -15.98 -14.37 13.04
CA ALA A 111 -14.74 -13.65 12.66
C ALA A 111 -14.25 -12.71 13.77
N ARG A 112 -15.13 -12.26 14.67
CA ARG A 112 -14.79 -11.31 15.75
C ARG A 112 -13.80 -11.84 16.79
N SER A 113 -13.62 -13.16 16.89
CA SER A 113 -12.67 -13.77 17.83
C SER A 113 -11.33 -14.15 17.18
N ARG A 114 -11.18 -13.93 15.87
CA ARG A 114 -9.97 -14.29 15.12
C ARG A 114 -9.08 -13.07 15.00
N THR A 115 -7.91 -13.13 15.62
CA THR A 115 -6.83 -12.16 15.45
C THR A 115 -5.59 -12.87 14.98
N CYS A 116 -4.87 -12.27 14.05
CA CYS A 116 -3.58 -12.79 13.62
C CYS A 116 -2.55 -12.64 14.73
N ARG A 117 -1.78 -13.68 15.00
CA ARG A 117 -0.88 -13.83 16.15
C ARG A 117 0.59 -13.79 15.76
N LEU A 118 0.94 -14.22 14.53
CA LEU A 118 2.31 -14.19 14.04
C LEU A 118 2.85 -12.76 14.05
N PRO A 119 4.07 -12.54 14.53
CA PRO A 119 4.65 -11.19 14.62
C PRO A 119 4.64 -10.44 13.28
N GLY A 120 4.90 -11.15 12.16
CA GLY A 120 4.88 -10.59 10.81
C GLY A 120 3.51 -10.06 10.35
N ASN A 121 2.41 -10.49 11.00
CA ASN A 121 1.04 -10.09 10.66
C ASN A 121 0.48 -9.01 11.59
N ARG A 122 1.16 -8.68 12.67
CA ARG A 122 0.66 -7.75 13.71
C ARG A 122 0.98 -6.29 13.42
N ASN A 123 2.04 -6.03 12.69
CA ASN A 123 2.43 -4.67 12.32
C ASN A 123 1.82 -4.30 10.95
N THR A 124 0.55 -3.86 10.97
CA THR A 124 -0.21 -3.52 9.76
C THR A 124 0.46 -2.42 8.95
N ILE A 125 1.00 -1.39 9.62
CA ILE A 125 1.69 -0.27 8.96
C ILE A 125 2.95 -0.74 8.25
N ALA A 126 3.74 -1.62 8.84
CA ALA A 126 4.94 -2.16 8.18
C ALA A 126 4.60 -3.00 6.94
N ILE A 127 3.49 -3.76 6.99
CA ILE A 127 2.99 -4.53 5.84
C ILE A 127 2.55 -3.58 4.73
N LEU A 128 1.69 -2.60 5.05
CA LEU A 128 1.20 -1.61 4.08
C LEU A 128 2.33 -0.77 3.49
N ALA A 129 3.33 -0.38 4.31
CA ALA A 129 4.51 0.36 3.83
C ALA A 129 5.37 -0.47 2.85
N ARG A 130 5.46 -1.79 3.05
CA ARG A 130 6.14 -2.67 2.10
C ARG A 130 5.36 -2.74 0.78
N MET A 131 4.05 -2.95 0.84
CA MET A 131 3.17 -3.01 -0.33
C MET A 131 3.16 -1.68 -1.10
N ALA A 132 3.11 -0.53 -0.41
CA ALA A 132 3.17 0.79 -1.02
C ALA A 132 4.49 0.99 -1.79
N ARG A 133 5.64 0.59 -1.22
CA ARG A 133 6.92 0.65 -1.94
C ARG A 133 6.94 -0.26 -3.18
N GLN A 134 6.39 -1.47 -3.10
CA GLN A 134 6.26 -2.37 -4.24
C GLN A 134 5.37 -1.79 -5.34
N ALA A 135 4.33 -1.04 -4.94
CA ALA A 135 3.45 -0.31 -5.84
C ALA A 135 4.07 0.98 -6.40
N GLY A 136 5.30 1.34 -6.01
CA GLY A 136 5.98 2.55 -6.48
C GLY A 136 5.59 3.83 -5.74
N MET A 137 4.85 3.74 -4.63
CA MET A 137 4.51 4.91 -3.81
C MET A 137 5.70 5.35 -2.96
N ALA A 138 6.22 6.54 -3.22
CA ALA A 138 7.37 7.13 -2.52
C ALA A 138 6.90 7.99 -1.34
N CYS A 139 6.21 7.38 -0.35
CA CYS A 139 5.76 8.10 0.84
C CYS A 139 6.05 7.35 2.14
N ARG A 140 6.02 8.08 3.25
CA ARG A 140 6.06 7.46 4.58
C ARG A 140 4.64 7.09 5.00
N VAL A 141 4.32 5.80 4.92
CA VAL A 141 3.02 5.27 5.34
C VAL A 141 2.87 5.40 6.85
N ASP A 142 1.78 5.99 7.33
CA ASP A 142 1.42 6.13 8.73
C ASP A 142 0.01 5.61 9.06
N GLU A 143 -0.85 5.51 8.07
CA GLU A 143 -2.18 4.94 8.18
C GLU A 143 -2.50 4.04 6.99
N GLY A 144 -3.54 3.25 7.09
CA GLY A 144 -4.09 2.47 5.99
C GLY A 144 -4.84 1.23 6.43
N ALA A 145 -5.60 0.66 5.51
CA ALA A 145 -6.41 -0.55 5.74
C ALA A 145 -6.76 -1.27 4.44
N LEU A 146 -7.24 -2.50 4.56
CA LEU A 146 -8.05 -3.14 3.52
C LEU A 146 -9.40 -2.41 3.45
N VAL A 147 -9.74 -1.82 2.31
CA VAL A 147 -10.96 -1.04 2.12
C VAL A 147 -12.02 -1.73 1.28
N GLY A 148 -11.65 -2.76 0.56
CA GLY A 148 -12.58 -3.51 -0.26
C GLY A 148 -11.93 -4.59 -1.11
N VAL A 149 -12.71 -5.08 -2.05
CA VAL A 149 -12.31 -6.06 -3.06
C VAL A 149 -12.85 -5.58 -4.40
N SER A 150 -12.01 -5.57 -5.42
CA SER A 150 -12.43 -5.19 -6.77
C SER A 150 -13.38 -6.22 -7.39
N PRO A 151 -14.07 -5.91 -8.50
CA PRO A 151 -14.93 -6.88 -9.22
C PRO A 151 -14.18 -8.16 -9.62
N ASN A 152 -12.88 -8.09 -9.82
CA ASN A 152 -12.01 -9.22 -10.15
C ASN A 152 -11.54 -9.99 -8.90
N ARG A 153 -12.13 -9.73 -7.71
CA ARG A 153 -11.78 -10.33 -6.43
C ARG A 153 -10.35 -10.00 -5.93
N VAL A 154 -9.76 -8.92 -6.42
CA VAL A 154 -8.46 -8.43 -5.96
C VAL A 154 -8.67 -7.53 -4.74
N PRO A 155 -7.98 -7.75 -3.62
CA PRO A 155 -8.05 -6.88 -2.45
C PRO A 155 -7.56 -5.47 -2.77
N ILE A 156 -8.29 -4.46 -2.29
CA ILE A 156 -7.98 -3.04 -2.41
C ILE A 156 -7.53 -2.53 -1.04
N TYR A 157 -6.34 -1.96 -0.98
CA TYR A 157 -5.79 -1.37 0.24
C TYR A 157 -5.68 0.13 0.06
N GLU A 158 -6.17 0.88 1.04
CA GLU A 158 -5.92 2.31 1.12
C GLU A 158 -4.64 2.56 1.91
N ILE A 159 -3.78 3.38 1.36
CA ILE A 159 -2.51 3.82 1.93
C ILE A 159 -2.64 5.29 2.30
N GLY A 160 -2.49 5.62 3.57
CA GLY A 160 -2.31 6.96 4.08
C GLY A 160 -0.82 7.29 4.18
N CYS A 161 -0.47 8.49 3.79
CA CYS A 161 0.90 8.98 3.71
C CYS A 161 1.08 10.20 4.59
N ALA A 162 2.03 10.17 5.54
CA ALA A 162 2.29 11.31 6.39
C ALA A 162 2.63 12.58 5.61
N ARG A 163 1.76 13.58 5.69
CA ARG A 163 1.91 14.89 5.04
C ARG A 163 1.99 14.84 3.51
N SER A 164 1.43 13.84 2.89
CA SER A 164 1.39 13.66 1.44
C SER A 164 0.11 12.93 1.05
N ALA A 165 -0.31 13.03 -0.20
CA ALA A 165 -1.45 12.26 -0.68
C ALA A 165 -1.15 10.77 -0.66
N GLY A 166 -2.13 10.02 -0.17
CA GLY A 166 -2.19 8.59 -0.27
C GLY A 166 -3.01 8.14 -1.48
N GLY A 167 -3.51 6.91 -1.44
CA GLY A 167 -4.33 6.35 -2.51
C GLY A 167 -4.67 4.89 -2.28
N TRP A 168 -5.34 4.31 -3.24
CA TRP A 168 -5.62 2.88 -3.25
C TRP A 168 -4.57 2.12 -4.06
N ILE A 169 -4.17 0.96 -3.55
CA ILE A 169 -3.30 0.03 -4.25
C ILE A 169 -3.97 -1.33 -4.42
N GLU A 170 -3.75 -1.95 -5.57
CA GLU A 170 -4.21 -3.30 -5.91
C GLU A 170 -3.07 -4.05 -6.59
N HIS A 171 -2.85 -5.31 -6.22
CA HIS A 171 -1.93 -6.19 -6.93
C HIS A 171 -2.69 -7.01 -7.98
N THR A 172 -2.67 -6.56 -9.23
CA THR A 172 -3.34 -7.20 -10.35
C THR A 172 -2.44 -8.25 -11.03
N ARG A 173 -2.95 -9.00 -11.98
CA ARG A 173 -2.14 -9.94 -12.77
C ARG A 173 -1.02 -9.29 -13.60
N THR A 174 -1.16 -7.99 -13.89
CA THR A 174 -0.18 -7.20 -14.66
C THR A 174 0.76 -6.39 -13.77
N GLY A 175 0.64 -6.51 -12.45
CA GLY A 175 1.42 -5.79 -11.46
C GLY A 175 0.58 -4.87 -10.58
N TRP A 176 1.24 -3.98 -9.86
CA TRP A 176 0.58 -3.03 -8.98
C TRP A 176 -0.14 -1.95 -9.77
N ARG A 177 -1.34 -1.59 -9.32
CA ARG A 177 -2.10 -0.42 -9.74
C ARG A 177 -2.24 0.51 -8.55
N VAL A 178 -1.94 1.78 -8.76
CA VAL A 178 -2.15 2.87 -7.80
C VAL A 178 -3.25 3.78 -8.35
N THR A 179 -4.21 4.14 -7.52
CA THR A 179 -5.26 5.12 -7.86
C THR A 179 -5.25 6.20 -6.80
N ASP A 180 -5.08 7.45 -7.22
CA ASP A 180 -5.06 8.61 -6.34
C ASP A 180 -6.45 8.92 -5.77
N CYS A 181 -6.50 9.67 -4.65
CA CYS A 181 -7.75 9.94 -3.95
C CYS A 181 -8.71 10.84 -4.73
N MET A 182 -8.23 11.75 -5.57
CA MET A 182 -9.13 12.59 -6.39
C MET A 182 -9.85 11.75 -7.45
N THR A 183 -9.14 10.80 -8.06
CA THR A 183 -9.74 9.82 -8.99
C THR A 183 -10.75 8.91 -8.28
N ILE A 184 -10.42 8.43 -7.07
CA ILE A 184 -11.30 7.61 -6.25
C ILE A 184 -12.61 8.37 -5.92
N GLU A 185 -12.51 9.64 -5.52
CA GLU A 185 -13.64 10.50 -5.21
C GLU A 185 -14.50 10.78 -6.45
N ALA A 186 -13.89 10.99 -7.61
CA ALA A 186 -14.61 11.15 -8.88
C ALA A 186 -15.43 9.90 -9.27
N GLN A 187 -14.99 8.71 -8.83
CA GLN A 187 -15.73 7.45 -9.02
C GLN A 187 -16.83 7.22 -7.97
N GLY A 188 -17.09 8.20 -7.10
CA GLY A 188 -18.11 8.12 -6.06
C GLY A 188 -17.69 7.35 -4.81
N ASN A 189 -16.39 7.04 -4.67
CA ASN A 189 -15.81 6.45 -3.47
C ASN A 189 -15.14 7.54 -2.61
N SER A 190 -14.52 7.17 -1.50
CA SER A 190 -13.83 8.13 -0.62
C SER A 190 -12.56 7.55 -0.05
N CYS A 191 -11.53 8.38 0.03
CA CYS A 191 -10.36 8.10 0.85
C CYS A 191 -10.61 8.50 2.32
N ARG A 192 -10.14 7.66 3.24
CA ARG A 192 -10.27 7.88 4.68
C ARG A 192 -8.96 8.33 5.32
N PHE A 193 -7.84 7.98 4.69
CA PHE A 193 -6.48 8.20 5.20
C PHE A 193 -5.71 9.25 4.39
N THR A 194 -6.41 10.07 3.62
CA THR A 194 -5.85 11.21 2.91
C THR A 194 -6.76 12.41 3.08
N SER A 195 -6.26 13.43 3.72
CA SER A 195 -7.00 14.68 3.89
C SER A 195 -6.98 15.53 2.61
N PRO A 196 -7.96 16.43 2.40
CA PRO A 196 -7.92 17.38 1.29
C PRO A 196 -6.66 18.25 1.28
N HIS A 197 -6.10 18.55 2.44
CA HIS A 197 -4.84 19.29 2.53
C HIS A 197 -3.66 18.51 1.95
N GLU A 198 -3.55 17.23 2.26
CA GLU A 198 -2.50 16.35 1.73
C GLU A 198 -2.62 16.14 0.23
N GLN A 199 -3.85 16.03 -0.30
CA GLN A 199 -4.08 16.02 -1.74
C GLN A 199 -3.52 17.29 -2.40
N MET A 200 -3.78 18.46 -1.81
CA MET A 200 -3.31 19.75 -2.36
C MET A 200 -1.81 19.95 -2.25
N VAL A 201 -1.11 19.34 -1.29
CA VAL A 201 0.36 19.38 -1.23
C VAL A 201 0.95 18.76 -2.50
N VAL A 202 0.57 17.52 -2.82
CA VAL A 202 1.07 16.81 -4.01
C VAL A 202 0.64 17.52 -5.29
N PHE A 203 -0.60 17.99 -5.35
CA PHE A 203 -1.10 18.68 -6.53
C PHE A 203 -0.30 19.97 -6.83
N ARG A 204 0.06 20.75 -5.80
CA ARG A 204 0.91 21.94 -5.97
C ARG A 204 2.32 21.59 -6.42
N ASP A 205 2.89 20.50 -5.91
CA ASP A 205 4.25 20.06 -6.26
C ASP A 205 4.38 19.67 -7.75
N GLN A 206 3.26 19.33 -8.40
CA GLN A 206 3.20 19.03 -9.84
C GLN A 206 3.09 20.27 -10.72
N LEU A 207 2.85 21.46 -10.14
CA LEU A 207 2.65 22.68 -10.89
C LEU A 207 3.94 23.51 -10.98
N PRO A 208 4.31 24.01 -12.17
CA PRO A 208 5.43 24.92 -12.31
C PRO A 208 5.11 26.29 -11.68
N ALA A 209 6.15 27.03 -11.31
CA ALA A 209 6.03 28.31 -10.59
C ALA A 209 5.14 29.34 -11.32
N ASN A 210 5.18 29.38 -12.66
CA ASN A 210 4.31 30.25 -13.45
C ASN A 210 2.83 29.85 -13.34
N ALA A 211 2.50 28.57 -13.29
CA ALA A 211 1.14 28.10 -13.06
C ALA A 211 0.67 28.46 -11.64
N LEU A 212 1.52 28.25 -10.63
CA LEU A 212 1.23 28.62 -9.23
C LEU A 212 1.01 30.14 -9.04
N SER A 213 1.67 30.99 -9.85
CA SER A 213 1.42 32.44 -9.84
C SER A 213 0.05 32.83 -10.38
N VAL A 214 -0.51 32.03 -11.28
CA VAL A 214 -1.86 32.21 -11.83
C VAL A 214 -2.92 31.59 -10.92
N CYS A 215 -2.67 30.39 -10.42
CA CYS A 215 -3.57 29.64 -9.57
C CYS A 215 -2.80 28.98 -8.42
N ASN A 216 -3.00 29.47 -7.19
CA ASN A 216 -2.57 28.75 -5.99
C ASN A 216 -3.71 27.83 -5.54
N PRO A 217 -3.61 26.52 -5.76
CA PRO A 217 -4.70 25.57 -5.50
C PRO A 217 -5.10 25.51 -4.03
N VAL A 218 -6.39 25.61 -3.77
CA VAL A 218 -7.00 25.42 -2.44
C VAL A 218 -7.76 24.10 -2.38
N ARG A 219 -8.40 23.76 -3.48
CA ARG A 219 -9.20 22.55 -3.66
C ARG A 219 -9.18 22.15 -5.13
N ALA A 220 -9.17 20.85 -5.40
CA ALA A 220 -9.29 20.34 -6.75
C ALA A 220 -10.28 19.15 -6.79
N ARG A 221 -10.83 18.89 -7.97
CA ARG A 221 -11.55 17.66 -8.28
C ARG A 221 -11.13 17.14 -9.65
N PHE A 222 -11.05 15.84 -9.78
CA PHE A 222 -10.86 15.19 -11.08
C PHE A 222 -12.12 15.35 -11.93
N MET A 223 -11.99 15.80 -13.18
CA MET A 223 -13.09 15.98 -14.12
C MET A 223 -13.20 14.84 -15.12
N GLY A 224 -12.10 14.16 -15.39
CA GLY A 224 -12.04 13.08 -16.37
C GLY A 224 -10.67 12.96 -17.02
N GLN A 225 -10.55 11.93 -17.86
CA GLN A 225 -9.38 11.68 -18.68
C GLN A 225 -9.80 11.68 -20.15
N GLY A 226 -9.06 12.42 -20.97
CA GLY A 226 -9.20 12.46 -22.42
C GLY A 226 -8.00 11.85 -23.14
N ALA A 227 -7.98 11.95 -24.47
CA ALA A 227 -6.87 11.47 -25.28
C ALA A 227 -5.54 12.24 -25.02
N SER A 228 -5.62 13.44 -24.46
CA SER A 228 -4.45 14.29 -24.16
C SER A 228 -3.98 14.19 -22.69
N GLY A 229 -4.69 13.44 -21.85
CA GLY A 229 -4.34 13.30 -20.42
C GLY A 229 -5.50 13.58 -19.47
N SER A 230 -5.18 14.04 -18.25
CA SER A 230 -6.12 14.21 -17.14
C SER A 230 -6.47 15.67 -16.92
N PHE A 231 -7.72 15.94 -16.55
CA PHE A 231 -8.26 17.29 -16.29
C PHE A 231 -8.78 17.40 -14.86
N TYR A 232 -8.43 18.50 -14.20
CA TYR A 232 -8.85 18.80 -12.84
C TYR A 232 -9.45 20.20 -12.76
N GLU A 233 -10.68 20.34 -12.24
CA GLU A 233 -11.17 21.65 -11.82
C GLU A 233 -10.51 22.04 -10.51
N VAL A 234 -9.98 23.27 -10.46
CA VAL A 234 -9.21 23.77 -9.33
C VAL A 234 -9.79 25.09 -8.87
N ASP A 235 -10.07 25.14 -7.57
CA ASP A 235 -10.42 26.36 -6.86
C ASP A 235 -9.11 27.02 -6.40
N CYS A 236 -8.84 28.22 -6.91
CA CYS A 236 -7.62 28.94 -6.62
C CYS A 236 -7.85 29.98 -5.53
N ALA A 237 -6.82 30.23 -4.71
CA ALA A 237 -6.86 31.34 -3.76
C ALA A 237 -7.21 32.65 -4.49
N GLY A 238 -8.20 33.41 -3.95
CA GLY A 238 -8.71 34.62 -4.58
C GLY A 238 -9.91 34.44 -5.50
N ASN A 239 -10.67 33.34 -5.29
CA ASN A 239 -11.98 33.08 -5.92
C ASN A 239 -11.96 32.95 -7.46
N ARG A 240 -10.93 32.35 -7.99
CA ARG A 240 -10.85 31.98 -9.40
C ARG A 240 -10.88 30.47 -9.55
N ASN A 241 -11.74 29.97 -10.42
CA ASN A 241 -11.79 28.56 -10.76
C ASN A 241 -11.24 28.38 -12.16
N VAL A 242 -10.39 27.41 -12.33
CA VAL A 242 -9.77 27.03 -13.60
C VAL A 242 -9.78 25.53 -13.75
N VAL A 243 -9.54 25.05 -14.96
CA VAL A 243 -9.21 23.66 -15.21
C VAL A 243 -7.70 23.57 -15.44
N ILE A 244 -7.05 22.63 -14.79
CA ILE A 244 -5.63 22.33 -15.02
C ILE A 244 -5.55 21.00 -15.75
N ALA A 245 -4.82 20.99 -16.86
CA ALA A 245 -4.56 19.81 -17.67
C ALA A 245 -3.17 19.26 -17.41
N PHE A 246 -3.09 17.94 -17.29
CA PHE A 246 -1.85 17.15 -17.24
C PHE A 246 -1.86 16.15 -18.40
N ASP A 247 -0.71 15.85 -18.99
CA ASP A 247 -0.59 14.83 -20.03
C ASP A 247 -0.68 13.39 -19.47
N GLU A 248 -0.50 12.39 -20.33
CA GLU A 248 -0.52 10.98 -19.94
C GLU A 248 0.63 10.59 -18.98
N ALA A 249 1.72 11.35 -18.96
CA ALA A 249 2.85 11.18 -18.03
C ALA A 249 2.61 11.85 -16.67
N GLY A 250 1.53 12.65 -16.53
CA GLY A 250 1.24 13.45 -15.34
C GLY A 250 1.98 14.78 -15.29
N GLU A 251 2.54 15.24 -16.43
CA GLU A 251 3.21 16.52 -16.52
C GLU A 251 2.21 17.64 -16.82
N PHE A 252 2.41 18.80 -16.16
CA PHE A 252 1.56 19.97 -16.37
C PHE A 252 1.57 20.43 -17.84
N GLN A 253 0.40 20.67 -18.41
CA GLN A 253 0.22 21.16 -19.76
C GLN A 253 -0.23 22.62 -19.80
N GLU A 254 -1.41 22.92 -19.29
CA GLU A 254 -2.00 24.26 -19.37
C GLU A 254 -3.04 24.53 -18.29
N ILE A 255 -3.40 25.80 -18.17
CA ILE A 255 -4.54 26.27 -17.37
C ILE A 255 -5.62 26.76 -18.34
N ILE A 256 -6.81 26.18 -18.24
CA ILE A 256 -7.96 26.47 -19.08
C ILE A 256 -8.99 27.25 -18.23
N PRO A 257 -9.43 28.44 -18.66
CA PRO A 257 -10.51 29.15 -17.97
C PRO A 257 -11.80 28.31 -17.92
N CYS A 258 -12.53 28.35 -16.81
CA CYS A 258 -13.76 27.58 -16.66
C CYS A 258 -14.82 27.90 -17.75
N VAL A 259 -14.81 29.11 -18.30
CA VAL A 259 -15.72 29.51 -19.39
C VAL A 259 -15.43 28.77 -20.71
N GLU A 260 -14.22 28.23 -20.86
CA GLU A 260 -13.79 27.46 -22.03
C GLU A 260 -13.86 25.93 -21.80
N ALA A 261 -14.06 25.52 -20.55
CA ALA A 261 -14.00 24.12 -20.13
C ALA A 261 -15.35 23.37 -20.25
N GLY A 262 -16.37 23.96 -20.90
CA GLY A 262 -17.72 23.39 -20.97
C GLY A 262 -17.83 22.03 -21.68
N GLN A 263 -16.79 21.62 -22.44
CA GLN A 263 -16.72 20.32 -23.12
C GLN A 263 -15.77 19.34 -22.39
N ILE A 264 -15.20 19.73 -21.26
CA ILE A 264 -14.31 18.90 -20.46
C ILE A 264 -15.13 18.27 -19.33
N GLY A 265 -15.28 16.94 -19.38
CA GLY A 265 -16.11 16.21 -18.40
C GLY A 265 -17.53 16.78 -18.33
N ASP A 266 -17.94 17.19 -17.15
CA ASP A 266 -19.23 17.80 -16.85
C ASP A 266 -19.14 19.33 -16.62
N GLY A 267 -18.06 19.95 -17.06
CA GLY A 267 -17.77 21.36 -16.88
C GLY A 267 -17.34 21.73 -15.45
N CYS A 268 -17.10 23.01 -15.21
CA CYS A 268 -16.81 23.51 -13.87
C CYS A 268 -18.03 23.50 -12.98
N ARG A 269 -17.87 23.06 -11.73
CA ARG A 269 -18.92 22.95 -10.71
C ARG A 269 -18.64 23.75 -9.45
N PHE A 270 -17.38 24.16 -9.20
CA PHE A 270 -17.09 24.99 -8.06
C PHE A 270 -17.76 26.36 -8.24
N GLU A 271 -18.54 26.77 -7.26
CA GLU A 271 -19.17 28.10 -7.29
C GLU A 271 -18.10 29.19 -7.33
N GLN A 272 -18.19 30.04 -8.35
CA GLN A 272 -17.42 31.27 -8.34
C GLN A 272 -18.07 32.20 -7.31
N THR A 273 -17.42 32.42 -6.18
CA THR A 273 -17.82 33.46 -5.25
C THR A 273 -17.54 34.80 -5.94
N ILE A 274 -18.52 35.32 -6.65
CA ILE A 274 -18.44 36.66 -7.24
C ILE A 274 -18.29 37.61 -6.05
N PRO A 275 -17.14 38.33 -5.91
CA PRO A 275 -17.05 39.35 -4.86
C PRO A 275 -18.20 40.33 -5.10
N ASN A 276 -19.03 40.45 -4.08
CA ASN A 276 -20.20 41.34 -4.10
C ASN A 276 -19.70 42.73 -4.49
N ARG A 277 -19.90 43.11 -5.75
CA ARG A 277 -19.65 44.47 -6.22
C ARG A 277 -20.64 45.34 -5.49
N SER A 278 -20.27 45.86 -4.34
CA SER A 278 -20.99 46.96 -3.70
C SER A 278 -21.11 48.04 -4.77
N MET A 279 -22.31 48.16 -5.32
CA MET A 279 -22.66 49.29 -6.15
C MET A 279 -22.51 50.59 -5.36
N PRO A 280 -21.94 51.62 -5.94
CA PRO A 280 -21.78 52.90 -5.29
C PRO A 280 -23.11 53.58 -4.96
#